data_67dbd5fa2b93544f7fb1e26719753c17
#
_entry.id   67dbd5fa2b93544f7fb1e26719753c17
#
_cell.length_a   1.000
_cell.length_b   1.000
_cell.length_c   1.000
_cell.angle_alpha   90.00
_cell.angle_beta   90.00
_cell.angle_gamma   90.00
#
_symmetry.space_group_name_H-M   'P 1'
#
loop_
_entity.id
_entity.type
_entity.pdbx_description
1 polymer ?
#
loop_
_entity_poly.entity_id
_entity_poly.type
_entity_poly.pdbx_seq_one_letter_code
_entity_poly.pdbx_strand_id
1 'polypeptide(L)'
;MADSDEVLEPPDVGALASILRAANANGQTVLPRGSGTKLAWGPVSPPIDTVLSTRRLESPIDHRPGDLIATIPAGATLAAVNELLGREHQWLPLDPQVSPDATIGGIVATNDSGPRRQRYGTPRDLIIGVEMALADGRTAKAGGRVVKNVAGYDLSRLLCGSFGSLAVMTSATFKLAPLPAASRTVVTANTWRR
;
A
#
# COMPACT_ATOMS: atom_id res chain seq x y z
N MET A 1 2.40 -5.73 -22.33
CA MET A 1 1.28 -5.11 -21.59
C MET A 1 0.11 -6.03 -21.86
N ALA A 2 -0.37 -6.76 -20.87
CA ALA A 2 -1.50 -7.64 -21.05
C ALA A 2 -2.76 -6.78 -21.17
N ASP A 3 -3.37 -6.84 -22.35
CA ASP A 3 -4.70 -6.30 -22.60
C ASP A 3 -5.72 -7.31 -22.04
N SER A 4 -5.91 -7.32 -20.71
CA SER A 4 -7.11 -7.92 -20.18
C SER A 4 -8.19 -6.85 -20.27
N ASP A 5 -9.17 -7.08 -21.12
CA ASP A 5 -10.28 -6.13 -21.37
C ASP A 5 -11.18 -5.94 -20.13
N GLU A 6 -11.08 -6.78 -19.12
CA GLU A 6 -11.95 -6.75 -17.95
C GLU A 6 -11.23 -6.22 -16.70
N VAL A 7 -11.66 -5.03 -16.26
CA VAL A 7 -11.24 -4.42 -15.00
C VAL A 7 -12.39 -4.52 -14.00
N LEU A 8 -12.22 -5.33 -12.96
CA LEU A 8 -13.19 -5.46 -11.88
C LEU A 8 -12.84 -4.49 -10.75
N GLU A 9 -13.82 -3.71 -10.31
CA GLU A 9 -13.70 -2.73 -9.24
C GLU A 9 -14.66 -3.02 -8.09
N PRO A 10 -14.34 -3.99 -7.22
CA PRO A 10 -15.20 -4.36 -6.10
C PRO A 10 -15.41 -3.18 -5.15
N PRO A 11 -16.66 -2.96 -4.67
CA PRO A 11 -16.97 -1.86 -3.77
C PRO A 11 -16.48 -2.10 -2.33
N ASP A 12 -16.26 -3.34 -1.96
CA ASP A 12 -15.86 -3.75 -0.61
C ASP A 12 -15.02 -5.02 -0.60
N VAL A 13 -14.52 -5.37 0.58
CA VAL A 13 -13.65 -6.54 0.79
C VAL A 13 -14.39 -7.86 0.54
N GLY A 14 -15.70 -7.93 0.81
CA GLY A 14 -16.50 -9.13 0.58
C GLY A 14 -16.65 -9.44 -0.92
N ALA A 15 -16.92 -8.42 -1.72
CA ALA A 15 -16.98 -8.53 -3.18
C ALA A 15 -15.61 -8.91 -3.75
N LEU A 16 -14.53 -8.27 -3.28
CA LEU A 16 -13.15 -8.58 -3.66
C LEU A 16 -12.82 -10.05 -3.36
N ALA A 17 -13.11 -10.52 -2.17
CA ALA A 17 -12.89 -11.91 -1.76
C ALA A 17 -13.67 -12.92 -2.61
N SER A 18 -14.90 -12.57 -3.01
CA SER A 18 -15.73 -13.41 -3.87
C SER A 18 -15.15 -13.52 -5.28
N ILE A 19 -14.64 -12.41 -5.85
CA ILE A 19 -13.96 -12.40 -7.15
C ILE A 19 -12.71 -13.29 -7.10
N LEU A 20 -11.86 -13.14 -6.08
CA LEU A 20 -10.65 -13.96 -5.93
C LEU A 20 -10.99 -15.45 -5.83
N ARG A 21 -12.03 -15.81 -5.06
CA ARG A 21 -12.48 -17.19 -4.94
C ARG A 21 -12.95 -17.77 -6.27
N ALA A 22 -13.70 -17.01 -7.04
CA ALA A 22 -14.17 -17.43 -8.37
C ALA A 22 -13.00 -17.60 -9.34
N ALA A 23 -12.08 -16.64 -9.39
CA ALA A 23 -10.88 -16.70 -10.22
C ALA A 23 -10.01 -17.93 -9.88
N ASN A 24 -9.80 -18.18 -8.57
CA ASN A 24 -9.03 -19.32 -8.11
C ASN A 24 -9.69 -20.66 -8.50
N ALA A 25 -11.01 -20.78 -8.36
CA ALA A 25 -11.76 -21.98 -8.76
C ALA A 25 -11.67 -22.27 -10.26
N ASN A 26 -11.54 -21.22 -11.08
CA ASN A 26 -11.45 -21.31 -12.53
C ASN A 26 -9.99 -21.35 -13.04
N GLY A 27 -8.97 -21.32 -12.17
CA GLY A 27 -7.56 -21.29 -12.55
C GLY A 27 -7.14 -20.01 -13.27
N GLN A 28 -7.85 -18.90 -13.05
CA GLN A 28 -7.59 -17.61 -13.68
C GLN A 28 -6.46 -16.84 -12.99
N THR A 29 -5.68 -16.13 -13.79
CA THR A 29 -4.66 -15.21 -13.31
C THR A 29 -5.25 -13.84 -13.03
N VAL A 30 -4.96 -13.29 -11.82
CA VAL A 30 -5.48 -11.99 -11.36
C VAL A 30 -4.33 -11.03 -11.14
N LEU A 31 -4.43 -9.82 -11.70
CA LEU A 31 -3.51 -8.71 -11.44
C LEU A 31 -4.14 -7.70 -10.49
N PRO A 32 -3.74 -7.65 -9.21
CA PRO A 32 -4.17 -6.59 -8.31
C PRO A 32 -3.60 -5.24 -8.75
N ARG A 33 -4.45 -4.21 -8.83
CA ARG A 33 -4.06 -2.88 -9.29
C ARG A 33 -4.68 -1.79 -8.42
N GLY A 34 -3.86 -0.86 -7.92
CA GLY A 34 -4.30 0.42 -7.41
C GLY A 34 -4.40 1.45 -8.55
N SER A 35 -3.68 2.55 -8.46
CA SER A 35 -3.59 3.56 -9.55
C SER A 35 -2.75 3.12 -10.75
N GLY A 36 -2.13 1.94 -10.71
CA GLY A 36 -1.34 1.42 -11.84
C GLY A 36 0.02 2.07 -12.05
N THR A 37 0.48 2.91 -11.13
CA THR A 37 1.72 3.70 -11.28
C THR A 37 3.00 2.88 -11.39
N LYS A 38 2.96 1.58 -11.08
CA LYS A 38 4.13 0.70 -10.98
C LYS A 38 3.98 -0.62 -11.75
N LEU A 39 3.07 -0.69 -12.71
CA LEU A 39 2.84 -1.92 -13.49
C LEU A 39 4.07 -2.36 -14.28
N ALA A 40 4.95 -1.43 -14.63
CA ALA A 40 6.19 -1.71 -15.36
C ALA A 40 7.37 -2.12 -14.45
N TRP A 41 7.19 -2.19 -13.12
CA TRP A 41 8.28 -2.48 -12.20
C TRP A 41 8.53 -3.97 -11.97
N GLY A 42 7.55 -4.79 -12.24
CA GLY A 42 7.63 -6.23 -12.05
C GLY A 42 8.31 -6.96 -13.21
N PRO A 43 8.61 -8.25 -13.03
CA PRO A 43 8.99 -9.12 -14.12
C PRO A 43 7.85 -9.20 -15.15
N VAL A 44 8.18 -9.68 -16.36
CA VAL A 44 7.15 -9.96 -17.38
C VAL A 44 6.15 -10.95 -16.78
N SER A 45 4.91 -10.52 -16.69
CA SER A 45 3.83 -11.34 -16.17
C SER A 45 3.35 -12.33 -17.24
N PRO A 46 2.88 -13.52 -16.84
CA PRO A 46 2.10 -14.37 -17.74
C PRO A 46 0.83 -13.60 -18.22
N PRO A 47 0.12 -14.13 -19.21
CA PRO A 47 -1.17 -13.57 -19.60
C PRO A 47 -2.08 -13.35 -18.37
N ILE A 48 -2.68 -12.19 -18.28
CA ILE A 48 -3.60 -11.82 -17.18
C ILE A 48 -5.03 -11.97 -17.68
N ASP A 49 -5.83 -12.75 -16.97
CA ASP A 49 -7.25 -12.95 -17.30
C ASP A 49 -8.11 -11.80 -16.74
N THR A 50 -7.76 -11.28 -15.56
CA THR A 50 -8.55 -10.27 -14.86
C THR A 50 -7.66 -9.24 -14.16
N VAL A 51 -7.98 -7.97 -14.31
CA VAL A 51 -7.41 -6.89 -13.48
C VAL A 51 -8.36 -6.58 -12.34
N LEU A 52 -7.89 -6.72 -11.11
CA LEU A 52 -8.65 -6.44 -9.89
C LEU A 52 -8.23 -5.11 -9.29
N SER A 53 -9.06 -4.08 -9.50
CA SER A 53 -8.81 -2.73 -8.98
C SER A 53 -9.18 -2.64 -7.50
N THR A 54 -8.26 -2.11 -6.70
CA THR A 54 -8.51 -1.84 -5.27
C THR A 54 -8.97 -0.41 -5.02
N ARG A 55 -9.15 0.42 -6.06
CA ARG A 55 -9.43 1.85 -5.92
C ARG A 55 -10.72 2.17 -5.19
N ARG A 56 -11.75 1.30 -5.31
CA ARG A 56 -13.04 1.48 -4.62
C ARG A 56 -13.06 0.94 -3.19
N LEU A 57 -11.94 0.40 -2.69
CA LEU A 57 -11.83 0.06 -1.26
C LEU A 57 -11.57 1.35 -0.47
N GLU A 58 -12.62 2.15 -0.30
CA GLU A 58 -12.60 3.47 0.34
C GLU A 58 -13.26 3.43 1.72
N SER A 59 -12.85 2.51 2.57
CA SER A 59 -13.26 2.56 3.98
C SER A 59 -12.73 3.84 4.63
N PRO A 60 -13.43 4.41 5.64
CA PRO A 60 -12.90 5.53 6.39
C PRO A 60 -11.52 5.23 6.99
N ILE A 61 -10.61 6.18 6.91
CA ILE A 61 -9.30 6.08 7.58
C ILE A 61 -9.55 6.14 9.10
N ASP A 62 -9.14 5.08 9.82
CA ASP A 62 -9.17 5.06 11.29
C ASP A 62 -7.88 5.71 11.80
N HIS A 63 -7.94 7.02 12.00
CA HIS A 63 -6.84 7.83 12.51
C HIS A 63 -6.91 7.99 14.02
N ARG A 64 -5.81 7.72 14.70
CA ARG A 64 -5.64 7.87 16.15
C ARG A 64 -4.49 8.82 16.45
N PRO A 65 -4.76 10.12 16.48
CA PRO A 65 -3.71 11.13 16.61
C PRO A 65 -2.87 10.97 17.88
N GLY A 66 -3.49 10.62 19.01
CA GLY A 66 -2.77 10.43 20.27
C GLY A 66 -1.76 9.29 20.28
N ASP A 67 -1.98 8.27 19.43
CA ASP A 67 -1.12 7.10 19.32
C ASP A 67 -0.12 7.21 18.15
N LEU A 68 -0.24 8.22 17.29
CA LEU A 68 0.49 8.37 16.04
C LEU A 68 0.31 7.15 15.13
N ILE A 69 -0.93 6.68 14.97
CA ILE A 69 -1.28 5.48 14.20
C ILE A 69 -2.46 5.80 13.28
N ALA A 70 -2.43 5.25 12.06
CA ALA A 70 -3.59 5.21 11.19
C ALA A 70 -3.73 3.86 10.50
N THR A 71 -4.97 3.34 10.42
CA THR A 71 -5.35 2.24 9.54
C THR A 71 -5.98 2.83 8.29
N ILE A 72 -5.40 2.52 7.15
CA ILE A 72 -5.66 3.18 5.87
C ILE A 72 -6.07 2.13 4.85
N PRO A 73 -7.18 2.32 4.10
CA PRO A 73 -7.58 1.41 3.04
C PRO A 73 -6.55 1.39 1.90
N ALA A 74 -6.37 0.22 1.29
CA ALA A 74 -5.36 0.01 0.26
C ALA A 74 -5.59 0.86 -1.01
N GLY A 75 -6.85 1.24 -1.30
CA GLY A 75 -7.23 2.05 -2.43
C GLY A 75 -6.97 3.56 -2.25
N ALA A 76 -6.79 4.03 -1.01
CA ALA A 76 -6.52 5.44 -0.75
C ALA A 76 -5.19 5.90 -1.34
N THR A 77 -5.14 7.10 -1.92
CA THR A 77 -3.89 7.70 -2.40
C THR A 77 -3.10 8.31 -1.25
N LEU A 78 -1.77 8.31 -1.36
CA LEU A 78 -0.91 8.92 -0.34
C LEU A 78 -1.21 10.41 -0.17
N ALA A 79 -1.56 11.11 -1.25
CA ALA A 79 -1.92 12.53 -1.20
C ALA A 79 -3.16 12.77 -0.33
N ALA A 80 -4.26 12.04 -0.59
CA ALA A 80 -5.49 12.15 0.19
C ALA A 80 -5.29 11.77 1.66
N VAL A 81 -4.48 10.72 1.91
CA VAL A 81 -4.11 10.32 3.27
C VAL A 81 -3.40 11.45 4.01
N ASN A 82 -2.37 12.04 3.41
CA ASN A 82 -1.59 13.10 4.06
C ASN A 82 -2.38 14.41 4.20
N GLU A 83 -3.32 14.69 3.32
CA GLU A 83 -4.25 15.82 3.49
C GLU A 83 -5.13 15.64 4.75
N LEU A 84 -5.69 14.44 4.95
CA LEU A 84 -6.50 14.12 6.12
C LEU A 84 -5.67 14.18 7.40
N LEU A 85 -4.51 13.50 7.44
CA LEU A 85 -3.63 13.44 8.60
C LEU A 85 -3.07 14.82 8.98
N GLY A 86 -2.88 15.69 7.98
CA GLY A 86 -2.39 17.05 8.16
C GLY A 86 -3.29 17.93 9.01
N ARG A 87 -4.59 17.63 9.13
CA ARG A 87 -5.54 18.33 10.01
C ARG A 87 -5.18 18.19 11.50
N GLU A 88 -4.50 17.08 11.83
CA GLU A 88 -3.98 16.81 13.18
C GLU A 88 -2.45 17.01 13.26
N HIS A 89 -1.87 17.79 12.34
CA HIS A 89 -0.42 18.04 12.26
C HIS A 89 0.43 16.77 12.21
N GLN A 90 -0.08 15.72 11.54
CA GLN A 90 0.59 14.43 11.35
C GLN A 90 0.66 14.07 9.89
N TRP A 91 1.49 13.12 9.55
CA TRP A 91 1.63 12.61 8.20
C TRP A 91 2.20 11.20 8.16
N LEU A 92 1.99 10.52 7.05
CA LEU A 92 2.66 9.29 6.68
C LEU A 92 3.88 9.65 5.81
N PRO A 93 5.12 9.56 6.34
CA PRO A 93 6.32 10.14 5.72
C PRO A 93 6.88 9.29 4.57
N LEU A 94 6.02 8.73 3.74
CA LEU A 94 6.39 8.02 2.51
C LEU A 94 6.58 9.02 1.36
N ASP A 95 7.48 8.71 0.46
CA ASP A 95 7.80 9.50 -0.73
C ASP A 95 8.03 8.60 -1.95
N PRO A 96 6.96 7.94 -2.45
CA PRO A 96 7.08 7.10 -3.63
C PRO A 96 7.60 7.90 -4.82
N GLN A 97 8.47 7.28 -5.63
CA GLN A 97 9.22 7.97 -6.68
C GLN A 97 8.36 8.41 -7.88
N VAL A 98 7.23 7.74 -8.13
CA VAL A 98 6.55 7.84 -9.43
C VAL A 98 5.36 8.80 -9.40
N SER A 99 4.58 8.90 -8.32
CA SER A 99 3.37 9.73 -8.32
C SER A 99 2.78 9.93 -6.91
N PRO A 100 2.28 11.14 -6.60
CA PRO A 100 1.48 11.39 -5.41
C PRO A 100 0.15 10.61 -5.42
N ASP A 101 -0.32 10.19 -6.60
CA ASP A 101 -1.53 9.39 -6.78
C ASP A 101 -1.32 7.90 -6.49
N ALA A 102 -0.10 7.49 -6.14
CA ALA A 102 0.16 6.11 -5.76
C ALA A 102 -0.70 5.71 -4.56
N THR A 103 -1.41 4.58 -4.71
CA THR A 103 -2.25 4.04 -3.62
C THR A 103 -1.40 3.38 -2.55
N ILE A 104 -1.91 3.38 -1.32
CA ILE A 104 -1.24 2.77 -0.16
C ILE A 104 -0.93 1.29 -0.44
N GLY A 105 -1.88 0.53 -0.98
CA GLY A 105 -1.65 -0.86 -1.36
C GLY A 105 -0.51 -1.03 -2.37
N GLY A 106 -0.46 -0.18 -3.40
CA GLY A 106 0.60 -0.19 -4.41
C GLY A 106 1.98 0.17 -3.85
N ILE A 107 2.04 1.15 -2.93
CA ILE A 107 3.29 1.56 -2.27
C ILE A 107 3.84 0.42 -1.40
N VAL A 108 2.98 -0.23 -0.60
CA VAL A 108 3.40 -1.35 0.26
C VAL A 108 3.76 -2.56 -0.58
N ALA A 109 2.93 -2.93 -1.57
CA ALA A 109 3.19 -4.08 -2.42
C ALA A 109 4.55 -4.01 -3.13
N THR A 110 5.02 -2.81 -3.48
CA THR A 110 6.33 -2.60 -4.13
C THR A 110 7.43 -2.18 -3.16
N ASN A 111 7.09 -1.90 -1.89
CA ASN A 111 7.98 -1.29 -0.91
C ASN A 111 8.65 0.00 -1.43
N ASP A 112 7.90 0.77 -2.24
CA ASP A 112 8.41 1.97 -2.91
C ASP A 112 8.71 3.08 -1.91
N SER A 113 9.92 3.59 -1.97
CA SER A 113 10.41 4.64 -1.05
C SER A 113 11.51 5.48 -1.70
N GLY A 114 11.37 6.77 -1.57
CA GLY A 114 12.34 7.77 -2.01
C GLY A 114 13.38 8.11 -0.93
N PRO A 115 14.03 9.28 -1.05
CA PRO A 115 15.10 9.73 -0.16
C PRO A 115 14.69 9.85 1.32
N ARG A 116 13.42 10.10 1.62
CA ARG A 116 12.92 10.23 3.00
C ARG A 116 13.11 8.97 3.84
N ARG A 117 13.28 7.82 3.19
CA ARG A 117 13.57 6.56 3.88
C ARG A 117 14.82 6.63 4.76
N GLN A 118 15.75 7.51 4.45
CA GLN A 118 16.94 7.70 5.25
C GLN A 118 16.63 8.15 6.69
N ARG A 119 15.56 8.91 6.87
CA ARG A 119 15.13 9.42 8.18
C ARG A 119 13.98 8.61 8.77
N TYR A 120 12.99 8.27 7.96
CA TYR A 120 11.71 7.73 8.43
C TYR A 120 11.57 6.23 8.21
N GLY A 121 12.44 5.63 7.43
CA GLY A 121 12.32 4.24 7.01
C GLY A 121 11.48 4.06 5.74
N THR A 122 11.33 2.81 5.35
CA THR A 122 10.55 2.37 4.21
C THR A 122 9.11 2.04 4.63
N PRO A 123 8.19 1.74 3.71
CA PRO A 123 6.86 1.20 4.07
C PRO A 123 6.96 0.01 5.03
N ARG A 124 7.95 -0.87 4.82
CA ARG A 124 8.22 -2.04 5.68
C ARG A 124 8.58 -1.68 7.12
N ASP A 125 9.19 -0.53 7.35
CA ASP A 125 9.60 -0.08 8.69
C ASP A 125 8.46 0.62 9.44
N LEU A 126 7.51 1.18 8.68
CA LEU A 126 6.39 1.95 9.22
C LEU A 126 5.13 1.10 9.43
N ILE A 127 4.95 0.03 8.65
CA ILE A 127 3.76 -0.84 8.74
C ILE A 127 3.80 -1.66 10.04
N ILE A 128 2.66 -1.70 10.74
CA ILE A 128 2.49 -2.46 11.99
C ILE A 128 1.31 -3.43 11.94
N GLY A 129 0.48 -3.35 10.92
CA GLY A 129 -0.64 -4.26 10.71
C GLY A 129 -1.14 -4.22 9.27
N VAL A 130 -1.79 -5.30 8.86
CA VAL A 130 -2.35 -5.45 7.52
C VAL A 130 -3.60 -6.30 7.55
N GLU A 131 -4.57 -5.96 6.71
CA GLU A 131 -5.68 -6.82 6.34
C GLU A 131 -5.56 -7.17 4.86
N MET A 132 -5.89 -8.43 4.52
CA MET A 132 -5.64 -8.96 3.18
C MET A 132 -6.71 -9.99 2.79
N ALA A 133 -6.87 -10.19 1.50
CA ALA A 133 -7.60 -11.31 0.92
C ALA A 133 -6.63 -12.25 0.21
N LEU A 134 -6.71 -13.53 0.49
CA LEU A 134 -5.92 -14.59 -0.13
C LEU A 134 -6.55 -14.99 -1.47
N ALA A 135 -5.80 -15.70 -2.31
CA ALA A 135 -6.27 -16.15 -3.62
C ALA A 135 -7.54 -17.01 -3.54
N ASP A 136 -7.69 -17.80 -2.47
CA ASP A 136 -8.89 -18.63 -2.23
C ASP A 136 -10.11 -17.85 -1.69
N GLY A 137 -10.00 -16.52 -1.56
CA GLY A 137 -11.05 -15.64 -1.08
C GLY A 137 -11.20 -15.61 0.44
N ARG A 138 -10.31 -16.25 1.21
CA ARG A 138 -10.27 -16.06 2.66
C ARG A 138 -9.65 -14.71 2.98
N THR A 139 -10.20 -14.03 3.98
CA THR A 139 -9.62 -12.82 4.53
C THR A 139 -8.75 -13.14 5.73
N ALA A 140 -7.65 -12.42 5.89
CA ALA A 140 -6.73 -12.58 7.00
C ALA A 140 -6.29 -11.20 7.51
N LYS A 141 -5.91 -11.18 8.79
CA LYS A 141 -5.36 -10.00 9.46
C LYS A 141 -4.09 -10.39 10.19
N ALA A 142 -3.08 -9.55 10.10
CA ALA A 142 -1.82 -9.72 10.82
C ALA A 142 -1.34 -8.40 11.41
N GLY A 143 -0.60 -8.48 12.53
CA GLY A 143 -0.22 -7.30 13.28
C GLY A 143 -1.40 -6.67 14.00
N GLY A 144 -1.31 -5.39 14.31
CA GLY A 144 -2.35 -4.68 15.05
C GLY A 144 -2.06 -3.19 15.18
N ARG A 145 -2.77 -2.55 16.10
CA ARG A 145 -2.66 -1.11 16.41
C ARG A 145 -1.65 -0.81 17.51
N VAL A 146 -0.88 -1.80 17.92
CA VAL A 146 0.16 -1.66 18.95
C VAL A 146 1.53 -1.87 18.33
N VAL A 147 2.45 -0.97 18.64
CA VAL A 147 3.81 -0.98 18.07
C VAL A 147 4.59 -2.25 18.46
N LYS A 148 4.20 -2.92 19.55
CA LYS A 148 4.85 -4.10 20.07
C LYS A 148 3.89 -5.29 20.04
N ASN A 149 3.80 -5.94 18.87
CA ASN A 149 3.11 -7.23 18.72
C ASN A 149 4.14 -8.27 18.29
N VAL A 150 4.48 -9.19 19.21
CA VAL A 150 5.52 -10.21 19.01
C VAL A 150 4.93 -11.62 18.86
N ALA A 151 3.61 -11.74 18.72
CA ALA A 151 2.93 -13.01 18.53
C ALA A 151 2.85 -13.36 17.03
N GLY A 152 3.43 -14.48 16.66
CA GLY A 152 3.33 -15.03 15.30
C GLY A 152 4.33 -14.43 14.30
N TYR A 153 4.14 -14.80 13.02
CA TYR A 153 4.96 -14.29 11.92
C TYR A 153 4.56 -12.88 11.55
N ASP A 154 5.53 -12.05 11.19
CA ASP A 154 5.30 -10.68 10.72
C ASP A 154 4.86 -10.67 9.23
N LEU A 155 3.59 -11.00 9.01
CA LEU A 155 3.01 -11.01 7.67
C LEU A 155 2.91 -9.60 7.08
N SER A 156 2.85 -8.57 7.92
CA SER A 156 2.81 -7.17 7.43
C SER A 156 4.08 -6.86 6.66
N ARG A 157 5.23 -7.24 7.21
CA ARG A 157 6.52 -7.07 6.54
C ARG A 157 6.75 -8.05 5.40
N LEU A 158 6.15 -9.22 5.44
CA LEU A 158 6.22 -10.18 4.34
C LEU A 158 5.54 -9.67 3.08
N LEU A 159 4.41 -8.96 3.23
CA LEU A 159 3.67 -8.38 2.11
C LEU A 159 4.36 -7.17 1.47
N CYS A 160 5.26 -6.50 2.21
CA CYS A 160 6.03 -5.40 1.65
C CYS A 160 7.03 -5.90 0.60
N GLY A 161 6.85 -5.45 -0.64
CA GLY A 161 7.67 -5.87 -1.78
C GLY A 161 7.21 -7.19 -2.41
N SER A 162 6.02 -7.70 -2.07
CA SER A 162 5.45 -8.92 -2.65
C SER A 162 4.87 -8.73 -4.07
N PHE A 163 4.71 -7.51 -4.54
CA PHE A 163 4.07 -7.17 -5.81
C PHE A 163 2.66 -7.75 -5.97
N GLY A 164 1.97 -8.01 -4.85
CA GLY A 164 0.62 -8.59 -4.85
C GLY A 164 0.59 -10.10 -5.09
N SER A 165 1.74 -10.78 -5.20
CA SER A 165 1.83 -12.21 -5.49
C SER A 165 1.40 -13.12 -4.33
N LEU A 166 1.38 -12.62 -3.10
CA LEU A 166 1.03 -13.41 -1.91
C LEU A 166 -0.42 -13.22 -1.47
N ALA A 167 -0.95 -12.01 -1.62
CA ALA A 167 -2.31 -11.66 -1.26
C ALA A 167 -2.67 -10.28 -1.83
N VAL A 168 -3.97 -9.98 -1.90
CA VAL A 168 -4.46 -8.63 -2.18
C VAL A 168 -4.65 -7.90 -0.86
N MET A 169 -3.89 -6.86 -0.64
CA MET A 169 -4.00 -6.02 0.55
C MET A 169 -5.28 -5.20 0.49
N THR A 170 -6.04 -5.17 1.59
CA THR A 170 -7.29 -4.41 1.70
C THR A 170 -7.16 -3.18 2.58
N SER A 171 -6.34 -3.26 3.64
CA SER A 171 -5.96 -2.12 4.49
C SER A 171 -4.58 -2.33 5.09
N ALA A 172 -3.94 -1.24 5.51
CA ALA A 172 -2.66 -1.27 6.22
C ALA A 172 -2.65 -0.28 7.37
N THR A 173 -2.06 -0.68 8.50
CA THR A 173 -1.88 0.16 9.68
C THR A 173 -0.44 0.62 9.78
N PHE A 174 -0.23 1.92 9.94
CA PHE A 174 1.09 2.54 9.97
C PHE A 174 1.34 3.34 11.23
N LYS A 175 2.61 3.42 11.59
CA LYS A 175 3.12 4.48 12.47
C LYS A 175 3.22 5.77 11.67
N LEU A 176 2.75 6.85 12.27
CA LEU A 176 2.81 8.20 11.71
C LEU A 176 3.97 9.00 12.30
N ALA A 177 4.25 10.13 11.70
CA ALA A 177 5.15 11.12 12.23
C ALA A 177 4.44 12.48 12.40
N PRO A 178 4.84 13.31 13.38
CA PRO A 178 4.37 14.68 13.43
C PRO A 178 4.93 15.47 12.24
N LEU A 179 4.13 16.38 11.70
CA LEU A 179 4.60 17.33 10.69
C LEU A 179 5.70 18.22 11.31
N PRO A 180 6.82 18.44 10.62
CA PRO A 180 7.84 19.36 11.09
C PRO A 180 7.28 20.79 11.12
N ALA A 181 7.63 21.55 12.15
CA ALA A 181 7.19 22.95 12.30
C ALA A 181 7.67 23.85 11.13
N ALA A 182 8.78 23.50 10.50
CA ALA A 182 9.30 24.16 9.31
C ALA A 182 10.14 23.19 8.47
N SER A 183 10.23 23.44 7.17
CA SER A 183 11.12 22.73 6.26
C SER A 183 11.96 23.72 5.45
N ARG A 184 13.21 23.34 5.14
CA ARG A 184 14.10 24.12 4.30
C ARG A 184 14.80 23.19 3.30
N THR A 185 14.77 23.57 2.03
CA THR A 185 15.54 22.90 0.99
C THR A 185 16.80 23.69 0.69
N VAL A 186 17.95 23.02 0.72
CA VAL A 186 19.22 23.60 0.29
C VAL A 186 19.64 22.90 -0.99
N VAL A 187 19.79 23.68 -2.06
CA VAL A 187 20.29 23.20 -3.35
C VAL A 187 21.71 23.66 -3.52
N THR A 188 22.64 22.74 -3.73
CA THR A 188 24.03 23.06 -4.03
C THR A 188 24.36 22.55 -5.43
N ALA A 189 24.96 23.43 -6.26
CA ALA A 189 25.60 22.99 -7.50
C ALA A 189 26.96 22.39 -7.17
N ASN A 190 27.06 21.05 -7.22
CA ASN A 190 28.33 20.37 -7.00
C ASN A 190 28.96 20.04 -8.35
N THR A 191 29.96 20.81 -8.76
CA THR A 191 30.82 20.49 -9.90
C THR A 191 31.89 19.50 -9.44
N TRP A 192 31.57 18.18 -9.55
CA TRP A 192 32.63 17.18 -9.44
C TRP A 192 33.62 17.39 -10.59
N ARG A 193 34.77 17.98 -10.29
CA ARG A 193 35.93 17.87 -11.21
C ARG A 193 36.36 16.39 -11.16
N ARG A 194 36.30 15.71 -12.30
CA ARG A 194 36.93 14.41 -12.52
C ARG A 194 38.47 14.56 -12.47
#